data_5a46a6d8754c97d7828028fb6f8e0dfc
#
_entry.id   5a46a6d8754c97d7828028fb6f8e0dfc
#
_cell.length_a   1.000
_cell.length_b   1.000
_cell.length_c   1.000
_cell.angle_alpha   90.00
_cell.angle_beta   90.00
_cell.angle_gamma   90.00
#
_symmetry.space_group_name_H-M   'P 1'
#
loop_
_entity.id
_entity.type
_entity.pdbx_description
1 polymer ?
#
loop_
_entity_poly.entity_id
_entity_poly.type
_entity_poly.pdbx_seq_one_letter_code
_entity_poly.pdbx_strand_id
1 'polypeptide(L)'
;MLFFLTLLFELSPVVIGIPKGNALGSTETLADVHTKLLQTILKGYDKRIVPQINDSIPVSLSIGIRLIDLVDLFEHEEIMETRVYIQQLWTDFRLSWDPSRFKRIHVINIPVEELWQPDVSLFNNAEIQLETMNTLAIVFSNGHVFYSPKARIRTRCQMDMTSFPYDQQFCSIKFGSYTYDGNKINLTMYHENSTFDLSEYSVNKEWHLTASPATIFTKRYDCCPEPYQHIQFNLNLQRKAVYYTHVFILPAVVVAILVPFQFLLPPDCRERLTIGSTLMLGIVVLIAMIQNFLPEAHPNLPYLVQYYCLTMIWFAISMVLSIWAINTQNRGPRKRKVPGIIRQLFLKTLKKIVCVNEDSYHPLDDTETISFKSIDKQTVTNSADGKHDGNKLERDVDEILKQVNVLVVRSVIAESRRNVRTEWYQVVLVFDRIMCLLFLLVFVVYSCVLLG
;
A
#
# COMPACT_ATOMS: atom_id res chain seq x y z
N MET A 1 -44.96 40.80 -5.37
CA MET A 1 -46.30 40.86 -6.00
C MET A 1 -46.96 39.56 -5.63
N LEU A 2 -47.52 39.54 -4.43
CA LEU A 2 -48.93 39.65 -4.06
C LEU A 2 -49.86 38.64 -4.79
N PHE A 3 -50.34 37.65 -4.00
CA PHE A 3 -51.76 37.41 -3.70
C PHE A 3 -51.80 36.16 -2.78
N PHE A 4 -52.04 36.38 -1.54
CA PHE A 4 -53.12 36.11 -0.59
C PHE A 4 -54.25 35.21 -1.17
N LEU A 5 -54.46 34.04 -0.55
CA LEU A 5 -55.81 33.53 -0.28
C LEU A 5 -55.79 32.63 0.96
N THR A 6 -56.34 33.23 2.05
CA THR A 6 -56.75 32.57 3.29
C THR A 6 -57.96 31.70 3.04
N LEU A 7 -57.88 30.41 3.41
CA LEU A 7 -59.06 29.57 3.61
C LEU A 7 -59.01 28.99 5.02
N LEU A 8 -59.76 29.66 5.90
CA LEU A 8 -60.12 29.17 7.21
C LEU A 8 -61.03 27.96 7.05
N PHE A 9 -60.53 26.80 7.42
CA PHE A 9 -61.41 25.64 7.71
C PHE A 9 -61.53 25.56 9.23
N GLU A 10 -62.72 25.93 9.73
CA GLU A 10 -63.17 25.58 11.07
C GLU A 10 -63.26 24.05 11.18
N LEU A 11 -62.31 23.45 11.90
CA LEU A 11 -62.41 22.07 12.38
C LEU A 11 -63.05 22.11 13.78
N SER A 12 -64.35 21.83 13.80
CA SER A 12 -65.06 21.47 15.02
C SER A 12 -64.38 20.24 15.66
N PRO A 13 -64.13 20.22 16.98
CA PRO A 13 -63.63 19.03 17.64
C PRO A 13 -64.72 17.97 17.68
N VAL A 14 -64.61 16.96 16.83
CA VAL A 14 -65.40 15.71 17.03
C VAL A 14 -64.83 15.02 18.26
N VAL A 15 -65.48 15.21 19.39
CA VAL A 15 -65.27 14.37 20.58
C VAL A 15 -65.81 12.97 20.26
N ILE A 16 -64.93 12.13 19.81
CA ILE A 16 -65.18 10.68 19.77
C ILE A 16 -65.25 10.21 21.22
N GLY A 17 -66.44 10.06 21.74
CA GLY A 17 -66.68 9.46 23.04
C GLY A 17 -66.12 8.02 23.01
N ILE A 18 -65.01 7.80 23.69
CA ILE A 18 -64.48 6.46 23.97
C ILE A 18 -65.57 5.79 24.83
N PRO A 19 -66.16 4.67 24.39
CA PRO A 19 -67.12 3.95 25.22
C PRO A 19 -66.37 3.53 26.47
N LYS A 20 -66.85 3.95 27.66
CA LYS A 20 -66.47 3.37 28.92
C LYS A 20 -66.87 1.90 28.83
N GLY A 21 -65.89 1.06 28.48
CA GLY A 21 -66.02 -0.39 28.54
C GLY A 21 -66.35 -0.78 29.97
N ASN A 22 -67.48 -1.46 30.11
CA ASN A 22 -67.89 -2.11 31.34
C ASN A 22 -66.68 -2.94 31.83
N ALA A 23 -66.42 -2.81 33.11
CA ALA A 23 -65.44 -3.65 33.84
C ALA A 23 -65.84 -5.15 33.69
N LEU A 24 -65.39 -5.74 32.60
CA LEU A 24 -65.26 -7.18 32.49
C LEU A 24 -64.14 -7.56 33.45
N GLY A 25 -64.37 -8.49 34.34
CA GLY A 25 -63.47 -8.88 35.42
C GLY A 25 -62.02 -8.90 34.97
N SER A 26 -61.17 -8.23 35.76
CA SER A 26 -59.76 -7.95 35.46
C SER A 26 -58.98 -9.26 35.19
N THR A 27 -59.04 -9.73 33.97
CA THR A 27 -58.08 -10.72 33.51
C THR A 27 -56.75 -9.97 33.43
N GLU A 28 -55.93 -10.18 34.46
CA GLU A 28 -54.53 -9.68 34.54
C GLU A 28 -53.88 -9.80 33.17
N THR A 29 -53.55 -8.69 32.54
CA THR A 29 -52.92 -8.70 31.21
C THR A 29 -51.48 -9.26 31.30
N LEU A 30 -50.92 -9.68 30.20
CA LEU A 30 -49.54 -10.14 30.18
C LEU A 30 -48.57 -9.01 30.60
N ALA A 31 -48.87 -7.76 30.26
CA ALA A 31 -48.09 -6.58 30.66
C ALA A 31 -48.13 -6.38 32.19
N ASP A 32 -49.28 -6.58 32.84
CA ASP A 32 -49.39 -6.47 34.31
C ASP A 32 -48.53 -7.52 34.98
N VAL A 33 -48.50 -8.74 34.44
CA VAL A 33 -47.66 -9.84 34.99
C VAL A 33 -46.16 -9.52 34.82
N HIS A 34 -45.73 -8.99 33.68
CA HIS A 34 -44.35 -8.52 33.46
C HIS A 34 -43.98 -7.41 34.45
N THR A 35 -44.84 -6.42 34.63
CA THR A 35 -44.64 -5.33 35.57
C THR A 35 -44.46 -5.83 36.99
N LYS A 36 -45.34 -6.76 37.43
CA LYS A 36 -45.27 -7.36 38.75
C LYS A 36 -44.00 -8.21 38.97
N LEU A 37 -43.59 -8.95 37.90
CA LEU A 37 -42.35 -9.71 37.90
C LEU A 37 -41.15 -8.79 38.10
N LEU A 38 -41.04 -7.71 37.26
CA LEU A 38 -39.95 -6.72 37.36
C LEU A 38 -39.90 -6.09 38.76
N GLN A 39 -41.04 -5.64 39.28
CA GLN A 39 -41.11 -5.10 40.63
C GLN A 39 -40.68 -6.10 41.74
N THR A 40 -40.91 -7.39 41.50
CA THR A 40 -40.55 -8.42 42.47
C THR A 40 -39.04 -8.68 42.46
N ILE A 41 -38.44 -8.88 41.30
CA ILE A 41 -37.01 -9.21 41.18
C ILE A 41 -36.09 -8.02 41.43
N LEU A 42 -36.53 -6.80 41.08
CA LEU A 42 -35.74 -5.57 41.32
C LEU A 42 -35.97 -4.99 42.74
N LYS A 43 -36.85 -5.59 43.54
CA LYS A 43 -37.07 -5.14 44.91
C LYS A 43 -35.85 -5.40 45.78
N GLY A 44 -35.17 -4.36 46.22
CA GLY A 44 -33.96 -4.47 47.04
C GLY A 44 -32.70 -4.83 46.22
N TYR A 45 -32.79 -4.87 44.89
CA TYR A 45 -31.65 -5.11 44.06
C TYR A 45 -30.71 -3.88 43.99
N ASP A 46 -29.44 -4.08 44.31
CA ASP A 46 -28.41 -3.02 44.16
C ASP A 46 -27.41 -3.42 43.05
N LYS A 47 -27.44 -2.68 41.96
CA LYS A 47 -26.59 -2.89 40.78
C LYS A 47 -25.10 -2.64 41.04
N ARG A 48 -24.73 -1.99 42.16
CA ARG A 48 -23.32 -1.72 42.52
C ARG A 48 -22.64 -2.90 43.17
N ILE A 49 -23.39 -3.91 43.58
CA ILE A 49 -22.87 -5.08 44.34
C ILE A 49 -22.68 -6.25 43.37
N VAL A 50 -21.46 -6.81 43.36
CA VAL A 50 -21.13 -8.03 42.59
C VAL A 50 -22.00 -9.20 43.03
N PRO A 51 -22.59 -9.98 42.09
CA PRO A 51 -23.46 -11.10 42.44
C PRO A 51 -22.68 -12.37 42.87
N GLN A 52 -21.79 -12.26 43.82
CA GLN A 52 -21.12 -13.40 44.44
C GLN A 52 -22.00 -14.03 45.55
N ILE A 53 -22.07 -15.36 45.52
CA ILE A 53 -22.80 -16.10 46.60
C ILE A 53 -21.93 -16.15 47.86
N ASN A 54 -20.63 -16.40 47.68
CA ASN A 54 -19.64 -16.48 48.77
C ASN A 54 -18.31 -15.91 48.26
N ASP A 55 -17.46 -15.43 49.15
CA ASP A 55 -16.13 -14.86 48.79
C ASP A 55 -15.21 -15.90 48.12
N SER A 56 -15.47 -17.19 48.27
CA SER A 56 -14.67 -18.29 47.69
C SER A 56 -15.10 -18.70 46.27
N ILE A 57 -16.25 -18.22 45.80
CA ILE A 57 -16.81 -18.61 44.48
C ILE A 57 -16.89 -17.36 43.58
N PRO A 58 -16.01 -17.26 42.60
CA PRO A 58 -16.06 -16.12 41.65
C PRO A 58 -17.30 -16.20 40.76
N VAL A 59 -17.76 -15.05 40.29
CA VAL A 59 -18.79 -14.96 39.23
C VAL A 59 -18.21 -15.50 37.95
N SER A 60 -18.81 -16.54 37.38
CA SER A 60 -18.43 -17.03 36.05
C SER A 60 -18.95 -16.07 34.99
N LEU A 61 -18.03 -15.47 34.22
CA LEU A 61 -18.33 -14.59 33.11
C LEU A 61 -17.84 -15.22 31.82
N SER A 62 -18.78 -15.63 30.96
CA SER A 62 -18.46 -16.14 29.62
C SER A 62 -18.44 -14.99 28.61
N ILE A 63 -17.33 -14.87 27.90
CA ILE A 63 -17.16 -13.85 26.85
C ILE A 63 -17.00 -14.53 25.49
N GLY A 64 -17.75 -14.04 24.50
CA GLY A 64 -17.63 -14.42 23.10
C GLY A 64 -17.65 -13.21 22.21
N ILE A 65 -17.16 -13.36 21.01
CA ILE A 65 -17.21 -12.33 19.97
C ILE A 65 -17.86 -12.91 18.72
N ARG A 66 -18.93 -12.26 18.25
CA ARG A 66 -19.45 -12.48 16.90
C ARG A 66 -18.95 -11.37 16.01
N LEU A 67 -18.13 -11.71 15.02
CA LEU A 67 -17.57 -10.75 14.08
C LEU A 67 -18.58 -10.48 12.97
N ILE A 68 -18.93 -9.20 12.76
CA ILE A 68 -19.81 -8.75 11.67
C ILE A 68 -18.99 -8.48 10.44
N ASP A 69 -17.96 -7.63 10.56
CA ASP A 69 -17.02 -7.34 9.48
C ASP A 69 -15.68 -6.80 10.02
N LEU A 70 -14.68 -6.93 9.18
CA LEU A 70 -13.44 -6.17 9.26
C LEU A 70 -13.66 -4.89 8.46
N VAL A 71 -13.75 -3.74 9.13
CA VAL A 71 -14.02 -2.45 8.49
C VAL A 71 -12.81 -2.00 7.72
N ASP A 72 -11.65 -1.94 8.40
CA ASP A 72 -10.37 -1.54 7.81
C ASP A 72 -9.18 -2.01 8.64
N LEU A 73 -8.02 -2.02 8.01
CA LEU A 73 -6.73 -2.22 8.64
C LEU A 73 -5.86 -1.02 8.28
N PHE A 74 -5.72 -0.09 9.22
CA PHE A 74 -4.92 1.13 9.03
C PHE A 74 -3.45 0.80 9.26
N GLU A 75 -2.75 0.45 8.19
CA GLU A 75 -1.37 -0.04 8.24
C GLU A 75 -0.42 1.02 8.81
N HIS A 76 -0.61 2.27 8.42
CA HIS A 76 0.21 3.39 8.88
C HIS A 76 0.08 3.64 10.39
N GLU A 77 -1.12 3.48 10.95
CA GLU A 77 -1.43 3.68 12.36
C GLU A 77 -1.27 2.41 13.21
N GLU A 78 -1.08 1.25 12.57
CA GLU A 78 -1.09 -0.08 13.20
C GLU A 78 -2.39 -0.36 13.96
N ILE A 79 -3.54 0.00 13.37
CA ILE A 79 -4.86 -0.14 13.97
C ILE A 79 -5.74 -1.06 13.11
N MET A 80 -6.35 -2.05 13.76
CA MET A 80 -7.40 -2.87 13.18
C MET A 80 -8.76 -2.38 13.66
N GLU A 81 -9.67 -2.07 12.74
CA GLU A 81 -11.04 -1.66 13.02
C GLU A 81 -12.03 -2.75 12.63
N THR A 82 -12.85 -3.18 13.60
CA THR A 82 -13.84 -4.24 13.41
C THR A 82 -15.18 -3.86 14.00
N ARG A 83 -16.28 -4.38 13.41
CA ARG A 83 -17.61 -4.36 13.99
C ARG A 83 -17.96 -5.73 14.53
N VAL A 84 -18.37 -5.77 15.80
CA VAL A 84 -18.60 -7.02 16.53
C VAL A 84 -19.85 -6.93 17.40
N TYR A 85 -20.42 -8.09 17.76
CA TYR A 85 -21.23 -8.23 18.95
C TYR A 85 -20.35 -8.81 20.06
N ILE A 86 -20.33 -8.13 21.21
CA ILE A 86 -19.61 -8.58 22.41
C ILE A 86 -20.59 -9.40 23.25
N GLN A 87 -20.51 -10.72 23.12
CA GLN A 87 -21.42 -11.64 23.83
C GLN A 87 -20.90 -11.85 25.25
N GLN A 88 -21.75 -11.54 26.22
CA GLN A 88 -21.46 -11.68 27.64
C GLN A 88 -22.56 -12.50 28.29
N LEU A 89 -22.19 -13.51 29.07
CA LEU A 89 -23.12 -14.34 29.83
C LEU A 89 -22.58 -14.49 31.24
N TRP A 90 -23.39 -14.10 32.24
CA TRP A 90 -23.07 -14.30 33.67
C TRP A 90 -24.30 -14.76 34.43
N THR A 91 -24.13 -15.14 35.67
CA THR A 91 -25.24 -15.54 36.55
C THR A 91 -25.37 -14.54 37.68
N ASP A 92 -26.57 -13.98 37.83
CA ASP A 92 -26.96 -13.18 38.99
C ASP A 92 -28.13 -13.86 39.70
N PHE A 93 -27.83 -14.55 40.80
CA PHE A 93 -28.83 -15.34 41.57
C PHE A 93 -29.96 -14.46 42.11
N ARG A 94 -29.76 -13.16 42.29
CA ARG A 94 -30.75 -12.20 42.77
C ARG A 94 -31.86 -11.94 41.73
N LEU A 95 -31.61 -12.24 40.48
CA LEU A 95 -32.55 -12.06 39.36
C LEU A 95 -33.29 -13.36 39.00
N SER A 96 -33.29 -14.35 39.92
CA SER A 96 -33.98 -15.62 39.68
C SER A 96 -35.43 -15.59 40.14
N TRP A 97 -36.31 -16.25 39.40
CA TRP A 97 -37.73 -16.40 39.78
C TRP A 97 -38.30 -17.74 39.37
N ASP A 98 -39.45 -18.09 40.01
CA ASP A 98 -40.21 -19.27 39.65
C ASP A 98 -41.25 -18.95 38.55
N PRO A 99 -41.11 -19.49 37.34
CA PRO A 99 -42.02 -19.21 36.22
C PRO A 99 -43.48 -19.61 36.49
N SER A 100 -43.71 -20.59 37.39
CA SER A 100 -45.06 -21.04 37.70
C SER A 100 -45.93 -19.95 38.34
N ARG A 101 -45.27 -19.00 39.06
CA ARG A 101 -45.94 -17.86 39.71
C ARG A 101 -46.25 -16.69 38.77
N PHE A 102 -45.65 -16.69 37.55
CA PHE A 102 -45.75 -15.58 36.60
C PHE A 102 -46.15 -16.10 35.21
N LYS A 103 -47.26 -16.81 35.10
CA LYS A 103 -47.83 -17.34 33.85
C LYS A 103 -46.81 -18.04 32.94
N ARG A 104 -45.81 -18.75 33.53
CA ARG A 104 -44.71 -19.44 32.83
C ARG A 104 -43.80 -18.52 32.02
N ILE A 105 -43.56 -17.32 32.47
CA ILE A 105 -42.57 -16.42 31.90
C ILE A 105 -41.18 -16.94 32.26
N HIS A 106 -40.39 -17.37 31.27
CA HIS A 106 -39.04 -17.88 31.43
C HIS A 106 -37.95 -16.86 31.12
N VAL A 107 -38.28 -15.79 30.38
CA VAL A 107 -37.34 -14.81 29.88
C VAL A 107 -37.97 -13.41 29.95
N ILE A 108 -37.18 -12.42 30.37
CA ILE A 108 -37.54 -11.00 30.33
C ILE A 108 -36.36 -10.17 29.79
N ASN A 109 -36.69 -9.02 29.23
CA ASN A 109 -35.69 -8.07 28.74
C ASN A 109 -35.66 -6.85 29.68
N ILE A 110 -34.48 -6.50 30.18
CA ILE A 110 -34.28 -5.41 31.12
C ILE A 110 -33.20 -4.46 30.57
N PRO A 111 -33.35 -3.12 30.65
CA PRO A 111 -32.26 -2.18 30.36
C PRO A 111 -31.01 -2.55 31.17
N VAL A 112 -29.89 -2.71 30.49
CA VAL A 112 -28.66 -3.20 31.14
C VAL A 112 -28.17 -2.25 32.24
N GLU A 113 -28.51 -0.96 32.12
CA GLU A 113 -28.19 0.10 33.07
C GLU A 113 -28.86 -0.11 34.45
N GLU A 114 -29.93 -0.92 34.52
CA GLU A 114 -30.62 -1.25 35.76
C GLU A 114 -29.99 -2.47 36.47
N LEU A 115 -29.11 -3.19 35.79
CA LEU A 115 -28.47 -4.41 36.28
C LEU A 115 -27.01 -4.15 36.68
N TRP A 116 -26.47 -5.03 37.48
CA TRP A 116 -25.02 -5.12 37.64
C TRP A 116 -24.39 -5.60 36.34
N GLN A 117 -23.34 -4.92 35.95
CA GLN A 117 -22.58 -5.25 34.74
C GLN A 117 -21.13 -5.57 35.10
N PRO A 118 -20.56 -6.65 34.50
CA PRO A 118 -19.13 -6.86 34.63
C PRO A 118 -18.38 -5.72 33.86
N ASP A 119 -17.25 -5.28 34.41
CA ASP A 119 -16.43 -4.21 33.86
C ASP A 119 -15.55 -4.71 32.68
N VAL A 120 -16.17 -5.31 31.67
CA VAL A 120 -15.44 -5.84 30.50
C VAL A 120 -14.79 -4.71 29.74
N SER A 121 -13.45 -4.73 29.73
CA SER A 121 -12.60 -3.72 29.08
C SER A 121 -11.78 -4.32 27.97
N LEU A 122 -11.55 -3.53 26.91
CA LEU A 122 -10.70 -3.88 25.79
C LEU A 122 -9.25 -3.42 26.09
N PHE A 123 -8.34 -4.36 26.38
CA PHE A 123 -6.99 -4.04 26.89
C PHE A 123 -6.05 -3.45 25.84
N ASN A 124 -6.23 -3.81 24.58
CA ASN A 124 -5.44 -3.27 23.47
C ASN A 124 -6.22 -2.26 22.61
N ASN A 125 -7.13 -1.51 23.25
CA ASN A 125 -7.85 -0.44 22.59
C ASN A 125 -6.89 0.64 22.05
N ALA A 126 -7.11 1.10 20.84
CA ALA A 126 -6.38 2.23 20.27
C ALA A 126 -7.02 3.58 20.61
N GLU A 127 -8.26 3.58 21.08
CA GLU A 127 -9.03 4.77 21.46
C GLU A 127 -9.41 4.72 22.94
N ILE A 128 -9.72 5.88 23.52
CA ILE A 128 -10.09 5.97 24.94
C ILE A 128 -11.50 5.43 25.19
N GLN A 129 -12.42 5.60 24.23
CA GLN A 129 -13.80 5.19 24.38
C GLN A 129 -14.16 4.07 23.39
N LEU A 130 -14.90 3.10 23.87
CA LEU A 130 -15.49 2.03 23.07
C LEU A 130 -16.86 2.51 22.56
N GLU A 131 -17.04 2.59 21.25
CA GLU A 131 -18.33 2.89 20.63
C GLU A 131 -19.26 1.68 20.73
N THR A 132 -20.20 1.71 21.66
CA THR A 132 -21.18 0.64 21.83
C THR A 132 -22.61 1.14 21.62
N MET A 133 -23.43 0.29 21.02
CA MET A 133 -24.88 0.50 20.98
C MET A 133 -25.52 -0.26 22.14
N ASN A 134 -26.07 0.46 23.12
CA ASN A 134 -26.75 -0.15 24.24
C ASN A 134 -28.01 -0.91 23.79
N THR A 135 -28.14 -2.13 24.28
CA THR A 135 -29.27 -3.02 24.04
C THR A 135 -29.84 -3.53 25.36
N LEU A 136 -31.01 -4.13 25.31
CA LEU A 136 -31.57 -4.77 26.50
C LEU A 136 -30.81 -6.05 26.82
N ALA A 137 -30.59 -6.30 28.10
CA ALA A 137 -30.12 -7.60 28.57
C ALA A 137 -31.29 -8.60 28.60
N ILE A 138 -30.99 -9.84 28.25
CA ILE A 138 -31.95 -10.96 28.30
C ILE A 138 -31.70 -11.68 29.64
N VAL A 139 -32.69 -11.67 30.52
CA VAL A 139 -32.62 -12.29 31.82
C VAL A 139 -33.49 -13.54 31.81
N PHE A 140 -32.90 -14.69 32.18
CA PHE A 140 -33.57 -15.98 32.27
C PHE A 140 -34.03 -16.25 33.70
N SER A 141 -35.09 -17.04 33.83
CA SER A 141 -35.69 -17.38 35.14
C SER A 141 -34.73 -18.07 36.16
N ASN A 142 -33.66 -18.66 35.67
CA ASN A 142 -32.60 -19.26 36.47
C ASN A 142 -31.53 -18.27 36.95
N GLY A 143 -31.68 -16.96 36.62
CA GLY A 143 -30.72 -15.94 36.97
C GLY A 143 -29.58 -15.74 35.96
N HIS A 144 -29.56 -16.45 34.83
CA HIS A 144 -28.61 -16.18 33.78
C HIS A 144 -28.98 -14.86 33.08
N VAL A 145 -27.97 -14.02 32.86
CA VAL A 145 -28.07 -12.74 32.18
C VAL A 145 -27.20 -12.80 30.92
N PHE A 146 -27.84 -12.64 29.76
CA PHE A 146 -27.15 -12.53 28.48
C PHE A 146 -27.22 -11.11 27.98
N TYR A 147 -26.07 -10.53 27.66
CA TYR A 147 -25.94 -9.18 27.10
C TYR A 147 -25.01 -9.20 25.91
N SER A 148 -25.45 -8.62 24.79
CA SER A 148 -24.70 -8.66 23.53
C SER A 148 -24.79 -7.32 22.79
N PRO A 149 -24.07 -6.30 23.27
CA PRO A 149 -24.03 -4.99 22.59
C PRO A 149 -23.29 -5.11 21.27
N LYS A 150 -23.76 -4.35 20.26
CA LYS A 150 -23.03 -4.11 19.03
C LYS A 150 -21.96 -3.06 19.32
N ALA A 151 -20.73 -3.33 18.91
CA ALA A 151 -19.61 -2.42 19.13
C ALA A 151 -18.80 -2.23 17.84
N ARG A 152 -18.25 -1.03 17.66
CA ARG A 152 -17.17 -0.72 16.75
C ARG A 152 -15.91 -0.61 17.60
N ILE A 153 -14.93 -1.45 17.32
CA ILE A 153 -13.70 -1.52 18.11
C ILE A 153 -12.50 -1.26 17.25
N ARG A 154 -11.58 -0.45 17.77
CA ARG A 154 -10.28 -0.14 17.17
C ARG A 154 -9.19 -0.67 18.08
N THR A 155 -8.47 -1.68 17.61
CA THR A 155 -7.44 -2.35 18.39
C THR A 155 -6.06 -2.13 17.78
N ARG A 156 -5.06 -2.00 18.66
CA ARG A 156 -3.66 -1.99 18.22
C ARG A 156 -3.29 -3.36 17.68
N CYS A 157 -2.71 -3.37 16.48
CA CYS A 157 -2.21 -4.56 15.81
C CYS A 157 -0.86 -4.22 15.19
N GLN A 158 0.22 -4.67 15.82
CA GLN A 158 1.56 -4.51 15.26
C GLN A 158 1.65 -5.30 13.94
N MET A 159 2.03 -4.61 12.86
CA MET A 159 2.02 -5.16 11.52
C MET A 159 3.42 -5.44 11.01
N ASP A 160 3.59 -6.55 10.30
CA ASP A 160 4.83 -6.88 9.57
C ASP A 160 4.61 -6.70 8.07
N MET A 161 5.17 -5.62 7.52
CA MET A 161 5.06 -5.25 6.11
C MET A 161 6.25 -5.71 5.28
N THR A 162 7.15 -6.56 5.83
CA THR A 162 8.39 -6.98 5.16
C THR A 162 8.12 -7.62 3.79
N SER A 163 7.09 -8.46 3.69
CA SER A 163 6.70 -9.18 2.46
C SER A 163 5.55 -8.52 1.69
N PHE A 164 5.23 -7.25 1.98
CA PHE A 164 4.19 -6.53 1.24
C PHE A 164 4.37 -6.64 -0.28
N PRO A 165 3.31 -6.94 -1.07
CA PRO A 165 1.90 -7.10 -0.72
C PRO A 165 1.44 -8.54 -0.42
N TYR A 166 2.34 -9.49 -0.22
CA TYR A 166 2.05 -10.90 0.10
C TYR A 166 2.11 -11.16 1.60
N ASP A 167 1.82 -10.16 2.41
CA ASP A 167 1.93 -10.15 3.85
C ASP A 167 0.75 -10.87 4.54
N GLN A 168 1.06 -11.40 5.73
CA GLN A 168 0.09 -11.96 6.67
C GLN A 168 0.21 -11.21 7.98
N GLN A 169 -0.93 -10.76 8.52
CA GLN A 169 -0.98 -10.00 9.76
C GLN A 169 -1.65 -10.81 10.86
N PHE A 170 -1.08 -10.77 12.06
CA PHE A 170 -1.60 -11.46 13.22
C PHE A 170 -2.11 -10.44 14.23
N CYS A 171 -3.42 -10.19 14.20
CA CYS A 171 -4.07 -9.26 15.10
C CYS A 171 -4.79 -10.00 16.22
N SER A 172 -4.96 -9.35 17.34
CA SER A 172 -5.70 -9.90 18.47
C SER A 172 -6.63 -8.86 19.08
N ILE A 173 -7.73 -9.35 19.68
CA ILE A 173 -8.66 -8.56 20.48
C ILE A 173 -8.61 -9.13 21.90
N LYS A 174 -8.30 -8.27 22.89
CA LYS A 174 -8.07 -8.70 24.28
C LYS A 174 -9.12 -8.11 25.20
N PHE A 175 -10.00 -8.97 25.73
CA PHE A 175 -11.00 -8.59 26.71
C PHE A 175 -10.68 -9.14 28.09
N GLY A 176 -10.95 -8.34 29.10
CA GLY A 176 -10.82 -8.75 30.50
C GLY A 176 -11.51 -7.78 31.43
N SER A 177 -11.66 -8.15 32.70
CA SER A 177 -12.05 -7.22 33.76
C SER A 177 -10.86 -6.36 34.14
N TYR A 178 -11.04 -5.06 34.19
CA TYR A 178 -9.99 -4.13 34.61
C TYR A 178 -9.91 -4.03 36.14
N THR A 179 -11.06 -4.02 36.82
CA THR A 179 -11.16 -3.76 38.25
C THR A 179 -11.15 -5.06 39.08
N TYR A 180 -11.81 -6.10 38.58
CA TYR A 180 -12.00 -7.34 39.35
C TYR A 180 -10.92 -8.39 39.04
N ASP A 181 -10.33 -8.91 40.05
CA ASP A 181 -9.39 -10.04 40.00
C ASP A 181 -10.09 -11.40 39.74
N GLY A 182 -9.29 -12.43 39.50
CA GLY A 182 -9.81 -13.80 39.25
C GLY A 182 -10.52 -14.48 40.41
N ASN A 183 -10.41 -13.92 41.62
CA ASN A 183 -11.18 -14.44 42.79
C ASN A 183 -12.61 -13.88 42.79
N LYS A 184 -12.85 -12.76 42.09
CA LYS A 184 -14.18 -12.17 41.98
C LYS A 184 -14.86 -12.51 40.66
N ILE A 185 -14.12 -12.48 39.54
CA ILE A 185 -14.63 -12.82 38.20
C ILE A 185 -13.72 -13.87 37.59
N ASN A 186 -14.28 -15.03 37.27
CA ASN A 186 -13.61 -16.07 36.50
C ASN A 186 -14.07 -16.02 35.04
N LEU A 187 -13.14 -15.75 34.14
CA LEU A 187 -13.42 -15.64 32.70
C LEU A 187 -13.48 -17.03 32.05
N THR A 188 -14.52 -17.26 31.25
CA THR A 188 -14.72 -18.48 30.49
C THR A 188 -15.06 -18.11 29.01
N MET A 189 -14.93 -19.08 28.12
CA MET A 189 -15.32 -18.89 26.71
C MET A 189 -16.84 -19.10 26.55
N TYR A 190 -17.47 -18.22 25.80
CA TYR A 190 -18.90 -18.36 25.49
C TYR A 190 -19.16 -19.50 24.49
N HIS A 191 -18.28 -19.69 23.49
CA HIS A 191 -18.38 -20.78 22.53
C HIS A 191 -17.44 -21.93 22.89
N GLU A 192 -17.90 -23.14 22.79
CA GLU A 192 -17.11 -24.36 23.10
C GLU A 192 -15.86 -24.49 22.21
N ASN A 193 -15.95 -24.07 20.95
CA ASN A 193 -14.83 -24.11 20.00
C ASN A 193 -13.80 -22.99 20.23
N SER A 194 -13.99 -22.12 21.22
CA SER A 194 -13.06 -21.04 21.58
C SER A 194 -12.64 -20.15 20.41
N THR A 195 -13.51 -19.96 19.39
CA THR A 195 -13.23 -19.13 18.22
C THR A 195 -14.22 -17.97 18.12
N PHE A 196 -13.93 -17.05 17.21
CA PHE A 196 -14.94 -16.08 16.78
C PHE A 196 -16.16 -16.77 16.17
N ASP A 197 -17.34 -16.28 16.49
CA ASP A 197 -18.54 -16.61 15.72
C ASP A 197 -18.53 -15.82 14.42
N LEU A 198 -18.37 -16.53 13.30
CA LEU A 198 -18.33 -15.98 11.95
C LEU A 198 -19.64 -16.19 11.17
N SER A 199 -20.72 -16.59 11.83
CA SER A 199 -22.00 -16.92 11.19
C SER A 199 -22.61 -15.74 10.39
N GLU A 200 -22.34 -14.52 10.82
CA GLU A 200 -22.82 -13.28 10.17
C GLU A 200 -21.66 -12.46 9.53
N TYR A 201 -20.50 -13.08 9.36
CA TYR A 201 -19.34 -12.36 8.84
C TYR A 201 -19.49 -11.97 7.37
N SER A 202 -19.40 -10.67 7.11
CA SER A 202 -19.33 -10.12 5.75
C SER A 202 -17.89 -10.20 5.24
N VAL A 203 -17.67 -10.95 4.16
CA VAL A 203 -16.33 -11.19 3.61
C VAL A 203 -15.67 -9.88 3.18
N ASN A 204 -14.49 -9.60 3.72
CA ASN A 204 -13.70 -8.44 3.34
C ASN A 204 -13.13 -8.60 1.93
N LYS A 205 -13.08 -7.51 1.14
CA LYS A 205 -12.60 -7.54 -0.25
C LYS A 205 -11.09 -7.60 -0.34
N GLU A 206 -10.39 -7.02 0.60
CA GLU A 206 -8.93 -6.88 0.62
C GLU A 206 -8.25 -8.00 1.41
N TRP A 207 -8.86 -8.44 2.51
CA TRP A 207 -8.28 -9.41 3.41
C TRP A 207 -9.02 -10.75 3.39
N HIS A 208 -8.27 -11.83 3.43
CA HIS A 208 -8.78 -13.15 3.77
C HIS A 208 -8.58 -13.39 5.26
N LEU A 209 -9.68 -13.54 5.99
CA LEU A 209 -9.68 -13.69 7.43
C LEU A 209 -9.78 -15.17 7.81
N THR A 210 -8.91 -15.61 8.72
CA THR A 210 -8.97 -16.91 9.37
C THR A 210 -8.91 -16.69 10.87
N ALA A 211 -9.94 -17.16 11.60
CA ALA A 211 -9.96 -17.10 13.05
C ALA A 211 -9.15 -18.25 13.65
N SER A 212 -8.34 -17.94 14.64
CA SER A 212 -7.64 -18.93 15.46
C SER A 212 -8.35 -19.09 16.80
N PRO A 213 -8.15 -20.21 17.51
CA PRO A 213 -8.72 -20.39 18.84
C PRO A 213 -8.31 -19.26 19.79
N ALA A 214 -9.27 -18.78 20.56
CA ALA A 214 -9.01 -17.82 21.62
C ALA A 214 -8.32 -18.50 22.80
N THR A 215 -7.55 -17.74 23.54
CA THR A 215 -6.79 -18.23 24.69
C THR A 215 -7.07 -17.37 25.93
N ILE A 216 -7.17 -18.00 27.07
CA ILE A 216 -7.30 -17.30 28.36
C ILE A 216 -5.90 -17.19 28.95
N PHE A 217 -5.51 -15.97 29.26
CA PHE A 217 -4.25 -15.69 29.94
C PHE A 217 -4.52 -15.23 31.38
N THR A 218 -3.70 -15.73 32.28
CA THR A 218 -3.71 -15.31 33.69
C THR A 218 -2.38 -14.62 34.00
N LYS A 219 -2.45 -13.39 34.46
CA LYS A 219 -1.27 -12.58 34.80
C LYS A 219 -1.36 -12.12 36.25
N ARG A 220 -0.23 -12.15 36.94
CA ARG A 220 -0.05 -11.53 38.26
C ARG A 220 0.79 -10.28 38.07
N TYR A 221 0.41 -9.22 38.75
CA TYR A 221 1.13 -7.92 38.70
C TYR A 221 1.85 -7.72 40.05
N ASP A 222 2.96 -7.02 40.00
CA ASP A 222 3.77 -6.75 41.19
C ASP A 222 3.02 -5.95 42.25
N CYS A 223 2.01 -5.18 41.86
CA CYS A 223 1.14 -4.43 42.76
C CYS A 223 0.19 -5.33 43.58
N CYS A 224 -0.17 -6.49 43.01
CA CYS A 224 -1.38 -7.18 43.43
C CYS A 224 -1.15 -8.71 43.40
N PRO A 225 -1.29 -9.42 44.51
CA PRO A 225 -1.02 -10.86 44.59
C PRO A 225 -2.06 -11.72 43.86
N GLU A 226 -3.25 -11.16 43.62
CA GLU A 226 -4.36 -11.85 42.96
C GLU A 226 -4.13 -12.00 41.45
N PRO A 227 -4.57 -13.11 40.85
CA PRO A 227 -4.44 -13.31 39.39
C PRO A 227 -5.49 -12.49 38.63
N TYR A 228 -5.08 -11.80 37.59
CA TYR A 228 -5.97 -11.14 36.65
C TYR A 228 -6.05 -11.95 35.35
N GLN A 229 -7.26 -12.14 34.87
CA GLN A 229 -7.52 -12.91 33.65
C GLN A 229 -7.89 -12.01 32.48
N HIS A 230 -7.45 -12.38 31.28
CA HIS A 230 -7.97 -11.81 30.03
C HIS A 230 -8.09 -12.90 28.96
N ILE A 231 -9.06 -12.73 28.07
CA ILE A 231 -9.27 -13.57 26.91
C ILE A 231 -8.68 -12.86 25.70
N GLN A 232 -7.85 -13.56 24.95
CA GLN A 232 -7.28 -13.07 23.70
C GLN A 232 -7.88 -13.85 22.53
N PHE A 233 -8.62 -13.15 21.67
CA PHE A 233 -9.14 -13.66 20.42
C PHE A 233 -8.16 -13.33 19.31
N ASN A 234 -7.71 -14.32 18.54
CA ASN A 234 -6.67 -14.17 17.52
C ASN A 234 -7.26 -14.22 16.12
N LEU A 235 -6.82 -13.30 15.28
CA LEU A 235 -7.19 -13.17 13.85
C LEU A 235 -5.94 -13.25 13.00
N ASN A 236 -5.97 -14.11 11.99
CA ASN A 236 -4.96 -14.15 10.94
C ASN A 236 -5.56 -13.53 9.67
N LEU A 237 -4.93 -12.48 9.17
CA LEU A 237 -5.36 -11.69 8.03
C LEU A 237 -4.34 -11.84 6.92
N GLN A 238 -4.71 -12.47 5.82
CA GLN A 238 -3.88 -12.61 4.64
C GLN A 238 -4.35 -11.62 3.57
N ARG A 239 -3.44 -10.78 3.07
CA ARG A 239 -3.77 -9.79 2.03
C ARG A 239 -4.04 -10.45 0.70
N LYS A 240 -5.06 -9.97 -0.02
CA LYS A 240 -5.34 -10.31 -1.42
C LYS A 240 -4.50 -9.44 -2.33
N ALA A 241 -3.29 -9.91 -2.64
CA ALA A 241 -2.24 -9.13 -3.29
C ALA A 241 -2.52 -8.70 -4.74
N VAL A 242 -3.55 -9.22 -5.40
CA VAL A 242 -3.79 -9.04 -6.85
C VAL A 242 -3.81 -7.57 -7.27
N TYR A 243 -4.53 -6.73 -6.55
CA TYR A 243 -4.60 -5.29 -6.85
C TYR A 243 -3.22 -4.63 -6.73
N TYR A 244 -2.53 -4.86 -5.63
CA TYR A 244 -1.22 -4.27 -5.33
C TYR A 244 -0.12 -4.75 -6.30
N THR A 245 -0.18 -6.01 -6.72
CA THR A 245 0.72 -6.56 -7.73
C THR A 245 0.59 -5.80 -9.05
N HIS A 246 -0.63 -5.50 -9.49
CA HIS A 246 -0.84 -4.78 -10.75
C HIS A 246 -0.53 -3.29 -10.65
N VAL A 247 -0.77 -2.66 -9.51
CA VAL A 247 -0.59 -1.21 -9.33
C VAL A 247 0.86 -0.84 -8.99
N PHE A 248 1.56 -1.66 -8.19
CA PHE A 248 2.91 -1.34 -7.73
C PHE A 248 3.98 -2.22 -8.40
N ILE A 249 3.85 -3.56 -8.36
CA ILE A 249 4.93 -4.43 -8.83
C ILE A 249 5.05 -4.36 -10.35
N LEU A 250 3.96 -4.53 -11.09
CA LEU A 250 3.99 -4.57 -12.55
C LEU A 250 4.60 -3.30 -13.17
N PRO A 251 4.19 -2.06 -12.82
CA PRO A 251 4.79 -0.85 -13.37
C PRO A 251 6.28 -0.74 -13.02
N ALA A 252 6.68 -1.10 -11.80
CA ALA A 252 8.08 -1.06 -11.39
C ALA A 252 8.95 -2.01 -12.20
N VAL A 253 8.48 -3.24 -12.44
CA VAL A 253 9.18 -4.23 -13.28
C VAL A 253 9.29 -3.73 -14.72
N VAL A 254 8.21 -3.18 -15.29
CA VAL A 254 8.22 -2.62 -16.65
C VAL A 254 9.23 -1.47 -16.76
N VAL A 255 9.23 -0.55 -15.81
CA VAL A 255 10.19 0.56 -15.79
C VAL A 255 11.61 0.05 -15.63
N ALA A 256 11.86 -0.91 -14.73
CA ALA A 256 13.17 -1.49 -14.49
C ALA A 256 13.73 -2.24 -15.72
N ILE A 257 12.89 -2.96 -16.46
CA ILE A 257 13.32 -3.67 -17.69
C ILE A 257 13.69 -2.69 -18.83
N LEU A 258 13.14 -1.48 -18.83
CA LEU A 258 13.47 -0.46 -19.82
C LEU A 258 14.85 0.17 -19.62
N VAL A 259 15.45 0.04 -18.41
CA VAL A 259 16.80 0.58 -18.12
C VAL A 259 17.86 0.09 -19.11
N PRO A 260 18.05 -1.23 -19.31
CA PRO A 260 19.06 -1.73 -20.24
C PRO A 260 18.77 -1.34 -21.69
N PHE A 261 17.51 -1.17 -22.09
CA PHE A 261 17.16 -0.85 -23.48
C PHE A 261 17.65 0.53 -23.93
N GLN A 262 17.90 1.48 -23.01
CA GLN A 262 18.53 2.76 -23.35
C GLN A 262 19.92 2.59 -24.01
N PHE A 263 20.66 1.52 -23.69
CA PHE A 263 21.96 1.22 -24.29
C PHE A 263 21.86 0.64 -25.72
N LEU A 264 20.64 0.31 -26.20
CA LEU A 264 20.42 -0.05 -27.61
C LEU A 264 20.28 1.17 -28.51
N LEU A 265 19.95 2.33 -27.93
CA LEU A 265 19.87 3.57 -28.68
C LEU A 265 21.24 4.03 -29.14
N PRO A 266 21.37 4.55 -30.36
CA PRO A 266 22.63 5.10 -30.87
C PRO A 266 23.17 6.15 -29.88
N PRO A 267 24.49 6.19 -29.67
CA PRO A 267 25.08 7.13 -28.71
C PRO A 267 24.97 8.60 -29.15
N ASP A 268 24.66 8.89 -30.43
CA ASP A 268 24.38 10.22 -30.94
C ASP A 268 22.99 10.76 -30.59
N CYS A 269 22.10 9.87 -30.09
CA CYS A 269 20.70 10.16 -29.79
C CYS A 269 20.57 10.93 -28.47
N ARG A 270 20.04 12.18 -28.52
CA ARG A 270 19.81 13.00 -27.30
C ARG A 270 18.70 12.43 -26.42
N GLU A 271 17.74 11.74 -27.04
CA GLU A 271 16.57 11.12 -26.41
C GLU A 271 16.97 10.07 -25.36
N ARG A 272 18.15 9.49 -25.50
CA ARG A 272 18.70 8.49 -24.54
C ARG A 272 18.74 9.02 -23.10
N LEU A 273 19.21 10.26 -22.88
CA LEU A 273 19.25 10.88 -21.56
C LEU A 273 17.86 11.28 -21.08
N THR A 274 17.01 11.76 -21.97
CA THR A 274 15.62 12.13 -21.64
C THR A 274 14.82 10.92 -21.20
N ILE A 275 14.89 9.79 -21.90
CA ILE A 275 14.22 8.55 -21.52
C ILE A 275 14.72 8.08 -20.14
N GLY A 276 16.04 8.05 -19.92
CA GLY A 276 16.60 7.66 -18.64
C GLY A 276 16.10 8.53 -17.48
N SER A 277 16.07 9.85 -17.64
CA SER A 277 15.59 10.75 -16.59
C SER A 277 14.08 10.64 -16.33
N THR A 278 13.26 10.44 -17.34
CA THR A 278 11.81 10.27 -17.18
C THR A 278 11.46 8.94 -16.51
N LEU A 279 12.16 7.85 -16.85
CA LEU A 279 11.98 6.57 -16.17
C LEU A 279 12.41 6.64 -14.69
N MET A 280 13.50 7.34 -14.38
CA MET A 280 13.92 7.57 -13.00
C MET A 280 12.85 8.35 -12.20
N LEU A 281 12.26 9.38 -12.80
CA LEU A 281 11.15 10.12 -12.20
C LEU A 281 9.95 9.21 -11.92
N GLY A 282 9.64 8.28 -12.84
CA GLY A 282 8.58 7.28 -12.65
C GLY A 282 8.77 6.44 -11.38
N ILE A 283 9.98 5.96 -11.11
CA ILE A 283 10.28 5.20 -9.88
C ILE A 283 10.13 6.08 -8.63
N VAL A 284 10.56 7.34 -8.68
CA VAL A 284 10.39 8.28 -7.54
C VAL A 284 8.91 8.48 -7.21
N VAL A 285 8.05 8.60 -8.22
CA VAL A 285 6.59 8.70 -8.03
C VAL A 285 6.03 7.41 -7.40
N LEU A 286 6.46 6.23 -7.85
CA LEU A 286 6.03 4.96 -7.25
C LEU A 286 6.46 4.84 -5.78
N ILE A 287 7.67 5.29 -5.43
CA ILE A 287 8.13 5.35 -4.03
C ILE A 287 7.23 6.29 -3.21
N ALA A 288 6.91 7.47 -3.74
CA ALA A 288 6.05 8.42 -3.04
C ALA A 288 4.61 7.89 -2.83
N MET A 289 4.10 7.10 -3.77
CA MET A 289 2.78 6.47 -3.63
C MET A 289 2.75 5.39 -2.55
N ILE A 290 3.80 4.56 -2.45
CA ILE A 290 3.82 3.45 -1.49
C ILE A 290 4.01 3.94 -0.04
N GLN A 291 4.62 5.10 0.18
CA GLN A 291 4.82 5.68 1.52
C GLN A 291 3.52 5.86 2.29
N ASN A 292 2.38 6.08 1.60
CA ASN A 292 1.08 6.23 2.24
C ASN A 292 0.54 4.93 2.87
N PHE A 293 1.10 3.78 2.51
CA PHE A 293 0.69 2.46 3.01
C PHE A 293 1.62 1.90 4.10
N LEU A 294 2.78 2.52 4.30
CA LEU A 294 3.78 1.98 5.20
C LEU A 294 3.80 2.74 6.53
N PRO A 295 3.88 2.02 7.68
CA PRO A 295 4.10 2.66 8.97
C PRO A 295 5.48 3.32 9.01
N GLU A 296 5.56 4.52 9.64
CA GLU A 296 6.79 5.34 9.67
C GLU A 296 7.97 4.66 10.39
N ALA A 297 7.70 3.82 11.37
CA ALA A 297 8.71 3.25 12.28
C ALA A 297 8.85 1.73 12.17
N HIS A 298 8.75 1.15 10.97
CA HIS A 298 8.91 -0.29 10.81
C HIS A 298 10.40 -0.70 10.92
N PRO A 299 10.74 -1.74 11.71
CA PRO A 299 12.13 -2.16 11.91
C PRO A 299 12.77 -2.73 10.63
N ASN A 300 11.99 -3.32 9.74
CA ASN A 300 12.44 -3.91 8.50
C ASN A 300 11.85 -3.19 7.28
N LEU A 301 12.69 -2.82 6.34
CA LEU A 301 12.24 -2.20 5.10
C LEU A 301 11.57 -3.24 4.20
N PRO A 302 10.34 -3.03 3.69
CA PRO A 302 9.67 -3.93 2.77
C PRO A 302 10.50 -4.26 1.52
N TYR A 303 10.46 -5.52 1.08
CA TYR A 303 11.21 -5.95 -0.11
C TYR A 303 10.87 -5.14 -1.36
N LEU A 304 9.62 -4.73 -1.51
CA LEU A 304 9.20 -3.89 -2.62
C LEU A 304 9.87 -2.51 -2.61
N VAL A 305 10.04 -1.89 -1.44
CA VAL A 305 10.75 -0.60 -1.31
C VAL A 305 12.25 -0.78 -1.58
N GLN A 306 12.84 -1.87 -1.09
CA GLN A 306 14.24 -2.21 -1.40
C GLN A 306 14.44 -2.37 -2.91
N TYR A 307 13.51 -3.05 -3.60
CA TYR A 307 13.50 -3.19 -5.05
C TYR A 307 13.48 -1.81 -5.75
N TYR A 308 12.64 -0.90 -5.31
CA TYR A 308 12.58 0.45 -5.88
C TYR A 308 13.88 1.25 -5.66
N CYS A 309 14.43 1.19 -4.44
CA CYS A 309 15.69 1.86 -4.12
C CYS A 309 16.86 1.32 -4.97
N LEU A 310 16.97 0.01 -5.11
CA LEU A 310 17.99 -0.61 -5.96
C LEU A 310 17.80 -0.22 -7.42
N THR A 311 16.58 -0.27 -7.93
CA THR A 311 16.26 0.15 -9.30
C THR A 311 16.68 1.61 -9.53
N MET A 312 16.40 2.51 -8.60
CA MET A 312 16.80 3.92 -8.68
C MET A 312 18.33 4.07 -8.72
N ILE A 313 19.08 3.32 -7.91
CA ILE A 313 20.54 3.32 -7.94
C ILE A 313 21.05 2.83 -9.31
N TRP A 314 20.48 1.76 -9.85
CA TRP A 314 20.83 1.26 -11.17
C TRP A 314 20.55 2.28 -12.29
N PHE A 315 19.43 3.01 -12.20
CA PHE A 315 19.17 4.14 -13.10
C PHE A 315 20.26 5.20 -13.03
N ALA A 316 20.65 5.62 -11.84
CA ALA A 316 21.70 6.62 -11.65
C ALA A 316 23.02 6.17 -12.27
N ILE A 317 23.42 4.91 -12.04
CA ILE A 317 24.64 4.34 -12.64
C ILE A 317 24.51 4.30 -14.17
N SER A 318 23.38 3.87 -14.72
CA SER A 318 23.16 3.80 -16.17
C SER A 318 23.24 5.16 -16.84
N MET A 319 22.73 6.21 -16.18
CA MET A 319 22.81 7.59 -16.66
C MET A 319 24.26 8.09 -16.69
N VAL A 320 25.03 7.83 -15.64
CA VAL A 320 26.48 8.20 -15.59
C VAL A 320 27.23 7.51 -16.73
N LEU A 321 27.00 6.22 -16.95
CA LEU A 321 27.64 5.44 -18.03
C LEU A 321 27.22 5.96 -19.40
N SER A 322 25.96 6.35 -19.59
CA SER A 322 25.46 6.94 -20.82
C SER A 322 26.11 8.29 -21.11
N ILE A 323 26.25 9.15 -20.11
CA ILE A 323 26.97 10.44 -20.24
C ILE A 323 28.44 10.19 -20.60
N TRP A 324 29.08 9.21 -19.96
CA TRP A 324 30.47 8.85 -20.26
C TRP A 324 30.62 8.35 -21.71
N ALA A 325 29.72 7.51 -22.20
CA ALA A 325 29.70 7.00 -23.58
C ALA A 325 29.57 8.15 -24.61
N ILE A 326 28.61 9.04 -24.42
CA ILE A 326 28.38 10.21 -25.25
C ILE A 326 29.61 11.13 -25.24
N ASN A 327 30.20 11.40 -24.07
CA ASN A 327 31.39 12.23 -23.95
C ASN A 327 32.61 11.61 -24.63
N THR A 328 32.79 10.29 -24.54
CA THR A 328 33.88 9.55 -25.19
C THR A 328 33.77 9.65 -26.69
N GLN A 329 32.56 9.47 -27.25
CA GLN A 329 32.31 9.60 -28.67
C GLN A 329 32.58 11.02 -29.18
N ASN A 330 32.15 12.05 -28.46
CA ASN A 330 32.29 13.44 -28.91
C ASN A 330 33.72 14.00 -28.74
N ARG A 331 34.46 13.59 -27.72
CA ARG A 331 35.81 14.10 -27.41
C ARG A 331 36.94 13.24 -27.97
N GLY A 332 36.75 11.89 -28.04
CA GLY A 332 37.78 10.96 -28.49
C GLY A 332 38.37 11.31 -29.87
N PRO A 333 37.54 11.50 -30.91
CA PRO A 333 38.04 11.78 -32.28
C PRO A 333 38.81 13.07 -32.42
N ARG A 334 38.57 14.07 -31.55
CA ARG A 334 39.22 15.39 -31.64
C ARG A 334 40.65 15.37 -31.09
N LYS A 335 41.03 14.39 -30.27
CA LYS A 335 42.30 14.42 -29.54
C LYS A 335 43.27 13.30 -29.89
N ARG A 336 42.86 12.05 -30.04
CA ARG A 336 43.79 10.89 -30.20
C ARG A 336 43.13 9.72 -30.95
N LYS A 337 43.96 8.93 -31.65
CA LYS A 337 43.58 7.59 -32.13
C LYS A 337 43.26 6.68 -30.94
N VAL A 338 42.41 5.67 -31.16
CA VAL A 338 42.08 4.69 -30.14
C VAL A 338 43.34 4.00 -29.62
N PRO A 339 43.59 3.95 -28.30
CA PRO A 339 44.74 3.27 -27.72
C PRO A 339 44.76 1.78 -28.14
N GLY A 340 45.94 1.23 -28.40
CA GLY A 340 46.11 -0.13 -28.92
C GLY A 340 45.44 -1.21 -28.05
N ILE A 341 45.46 -1.06 -26.71
CA ILE A 341 44.83 -1.97 -25.77
C ILE A 341 43.29 -1.96 -25.94
N ILE A 342 42.68 -0.79 -26.02
CA ILE A 342 41.23 -0.63 -26.22
C ILE A 342 40.83 -1.18 -27.58
N ARG A 343 41.60 -0.91 -28.62
CA ARG A 343 41.37 -1.43 -29.97
C ARG A 343 41.39 -2.94 -30.01
N GLN A 344 42.34 -3.59 -29.35
CA GLN A 344 42.46 -5.04 -29.29
C GLN A 344 41.32 -5.67 -28.49
N LEU A 345 40.97 -5.10 -27.35
CA LEU A 345 39.91 -5.62 -26.47
C LEU A 345 38.52 -5.42 -27.09
N PHE A 346 38.17 -4.20 -27.46
CA PHE A 346 36.81 -3.87 -27.91
C PHE A 346 36.57 -4.26 -29.37
N LEU A 347 37.50 -3.95 -30.29
CA LEU A 347 37.28 -4.14 -31.74
C LEU A 347 37.65 -5.55 -32.23
N LYS A 348 38.57 -6.28 -31.56
CA LYS A 348 38.93 -7.62 -31.98
C LYS A 348 38.23 -8.74 -31.18
N THR A 349 38.15 -8.61 -29.84
CA THR A 349 37.64 -9.68 -28.99
C THR A 349 36.15 -9.49 -28.70
N LEU A 350 35.75 -8.38 -28.08
CA LEU A 350 34.40 -8.15 -27.65
C LEU A 350 33.41 -7.91 -28.79
N LYS A 351 33.84 -7.29 -29.89
CA LYS A 351 33.03 -7.10 -31.11
C LYS A 351 32.44 -8.41 -31.63
N LYS A 352 33.24 -9.49 -31.61
CA LYS A 352 32.81 -10.84 -32.07
C LYS A 352 31.77 -11.45 -31.15
N ILE A 353 31.87 -11.21 -29.82
CA ILE A 353 30.94 -11.75 -28.80
C ILE A 353 29.58 -11.07 -28.92
N VAL A 354 29.57 -9.78 -29.20
CA VAL A 354 28.35 -8.93 -29.21
C VAL A 354 27.72 -8.82 -30.59
N CYS A 355 28.26 -9.53 -31.61
CA CYS A 355 27.73 -9.58 -33.00
C CYS A 355 27.50 -8.20 -33.62
N VAL A 356 28.43 -7.27 -33.47
CA VAL A 356 28.37 -5.94 -34.10
C VAL A 356 28.97 -6.02 -35.53
N ASN A 357 28.13 -5.86 -36.55
CA ASN A 357 28.55 -5.85 -37.94
C ASN A 357 29.33 -4.57 -38.32
N GLU A 358 30.21 -4.67 -39.34
CA GLU A 358 31.03 -3.52 -39.81
C GLU A 358 30.20 -2.44 -40.47
N ASP A 359 29.09 -2.79 -41.12
CA ASP A 359 28.23 -1.92 -41.89
C ASP A 359 27.25 -1.08 -41.08
N SER A 360 27.30 -1.16 -39.75
CA SER A 360 26.32 -0.51 -38.87
C SER A 360 26.48 1.01 -38.73
N TYR A 361 27.47 1.63 -39.38
CA TYR A 361 27.67 3.06 -39.33
C TYR A 361 27.88 3.66 -40.72
N HIS A 362 26.81 4.22 -41.27
CA HIS A 362 26.91 5.31 -42.26
C HIS A 362 26.91 6.62 -41.46
N PRO A 363 28.03 7.38 -41.44
CA PRO A 363 27.97 8.74 -40.92
C PRO A 363 26.93 9.45 -41.79
N LEU A 364 25.87 9.97 -41.13
CA LEU A 364 25.01 10.97 -41.76
C LEU A 364 25.95 11.97 -42.40
N ASP A 365 25.82 12.09 -43.71
CA ASP A 365 26.60 13.00 -44.49
C ASP A 365 26.49 14.37 -43.84
N ASP A 366 27.46 14.71 -42.98
CA ASP A 366 27.78 16.08 -42.70
C ASP A 366 28.34 16.57 -44.03
N THR A 367 27.47 16.74 -45.02
CA THR A 367 27.61 17.77 -46.03
C THR A 367 27.63 19.08 -45.23
N GLU A 368 28.77 19.33 -44.53
CA GLU A 368 29.29 20.68 -44.63
C GLU A 368 29.28 20.93 -46.14
N THR A 369 28.17 21.44 -46.62
CA THR A 369 28.09 22.20 -47.84
C THR A 369 29.32 23.06 -47.75
N ILE A 370 30.36 22.61 -48.46
CA ILE A 370 31.44 23.48 -48.87
C ILE A 370 30.66 24.55 -49.62
N SER A 371 30.27 25.60 -48.86
CA SER A 371 29.82 26.83 -49.49
C SER A 371 31.01 27.27 -50.32
N PHE A 372 31.01 26.82 -51.55
CA PHE A 372 31.76 27.51 -52.61
C PHE A 372 31.23 28.92 -52.51
N LYS A 373 31.89 29.74 -51.69
CA LYS A 373 31.81 31.17 -51.84
C LYS A 373 32.08 31.35 -53.34
N SER A 374 31.01 31.63 -54.08
CA SER A 374 31.03 31.96 -55.49
C SER A 374 32.23 32.84 -55.71
N ILE A 375 33.23 32.28 -56.41
CA ILE A 375 34.29 33.04 -57.00
C ILE A 375 33.53 34.05 -57.85
N ASP A 376 33.67 35.29 -57.44
CA ASP A 376 32.99 36.43 -58.03
C ASP A 376 33.18 36.39 -59.56
N LYS A 377 32.13 36.09 -60.29
CA LYS A 377 32.08 36.04 -61.73
C LYS A 377 32.38 37.44 -62.41
N GLN A 378 32.72 38.41 -61.57
CA GLN A 378 32.99 39.78 -62.05
C GLN A 378 34.40 40.02 -62.57
N THR A 379 35.35 39.08 -62.46
CA THR A 379 36.72 39.26 -62.94
C THR A 379 36.99 38.66 -64.35
N VAL A 380 35.98 38.00 -64.95
CA VAL A 380 36.20 37.31 -66.27
C VAL A 380 35.66 38.08 -67.46
N THR A 381 35.03 39.25 -67.32
CA THR A 381 34.40 39.94 -68.44
C THR A 381 35.20 41.18 -69.00
N ASN A 382 36.41 41.46 -68.53
CA ASN A 382 37.20 42.57 -69.11
C ASN A 382 38.64 42.13 -69.36
N SER A 383 38.87 41.33 -70.38
CA SER A 383 40.16 41.24 -71.08
C SER A 383 40.01 40.41 -72.37
N ALA A 384 39.22 40.96 -73.32
CA ALA A 384 39.42 40.65 -74.71
C ALA A 384 40.35 41.71 -75.28
N ASP A 385 41.63 41.57 -75.00
CA ASP A 385 42.63 42.18 -75.85
C ASP A 385 43.92 41.38 -75.78
N GLY A 386 44.30 40.88 -76.93
CA GLY A 386 45.38 39.95 -77.10
C GLY A 386 46.77 40.54 -76.84
N LYS A 387 47.49 39.92 -75.96
CA LYS A 387 48.94 39.72 -76.06
C LYS A 387 49.30 38.51 -75.22
N HIS A 388 49.85 37.49 -75.82
CA HIS A 388 50.41 36.29 -75.22
C HIS A 388 51.46 36.69 -74.18
N ASP A 389 51.07 36.66 -72.92
CA ASP A 389 51.97 36.73 -71.77
C ASP A 389 52.07 35.34 -71.12
N GLY A 390 53.06 34.54 -71.62
CA GLY A 390 53.32 33.17 -71.06
C GLY A 390 53.55 33.11 -69.55
N ASN A 391 54.03 34.23 -68.97
CA ASN A 391 54.24 34.42 -67.55
C ASN A 391 52.94 34.54 -66.69
N LYS A 392 51.82 34.86 -67.33
CA LYS A 392 50.52 34.97 -66.63
C LYS A 392 49.83 33.59 -66.52
N LEU A 393 49.90 32.83 -67.63
CA LEU A 393 49.37 31.45 -67.63
C LEU A 393 50.09 30.56 -66.69
N GLU A 394 51.43 30.66 -66.55
CA GLU A 394 52.26 29.92 -65.66
C GLU A 394 51.95 30.27 -64.18
N ARG A 395 51.67 31.50 -63.82
CA ARG A 395 51.24 31.99 -62.54
C ARG A 395 49.83 31.51 -62.19
N ASP A 396 48.90 31.55 -63.13
CA ASP A 396 47.53 31.08 -62.92
C ASP A 396 47.49 29.54 -62.72
N VAL A 397 48.33 28.79 -63.44
CA VAL A 397 48.50 27.35 -63.28
C VAL A 397 49.13 27.01 -61.92
N ASP A 398 50.13 27.75 -61.45
CA ASP A 398 50.75 27.58 -60.15
C ASP A 398 49.75 27.88 -58.99
N GLU A 399 48.88 28.86 -59.13
CA GLU A 399 47.87 29.21 -58.18
C GLU A 399 46.78 28.15 -58.12
N ILE A 400 46.33 27.59 -59.25
CA ILE A 400 45.42 26.47 -59.34
C ILE A 400 46.02 25.21 -58.69
N LEU A 401 47.27 24.90 -59.00
CA LEU A 401 48.00 23.80 -58.38
C LEU A 401 48.09 23.90 -56.81
N LYS A 402 48.34 25.13 -56.38
CA LYS A 402 48.36 25.43 -54.93
C LYS A 402 46.99 25.20 -54.25
N GLN A 403 45.89 25.65 -54.88
CA GLN A 403 44.55 25.48 -54.44
C GLN A 403 44.13 24.00 -54.48
N VAL A 404 44.48 23.25 -55.50
CA VAL A 404 44.24 21.80 -55.61
C VAL A 404 45.00 21.04 -54.52
N ASN A 405 46.30 21.37 -54.31
CA ASN A 405 47.05 20.75 -53.18
C ASN A 405 46.43 21.01 -51.80
N VAL A 406 45.93 22.25 -51.58
CA VAL A 406 45.22 22.55 -50.29
C VAL A 406 43.94 21.74 -50.17
N LEU A 407 43.17 21.53 -51.23
CA LEU A 407 41.96 20.70 -51.24
C LEU A 407 42.29 19.24 -51.01
N VAL A 408 43.33 18.69 -51.66
CA VAL A 408 43.78 17.30 -51.45
C VAL A 408 44.24 17.09 -50.03
N VAL A 409 45.03 17.98 -49.43
CA VAL A 409 45.46 17.89 -48.05
C VAL A 409 44.26 17.96 -47.08
N ARG A 410 43.29 18.84 -47.35
CA ARG A 410 42.06 18.91 -46.53
C ARG A 410 41.25 17.65 -46.65
N SER A 411 41.07 17.03 -47.82
CA SER A 411 40.33 15.78 -48.02
C SER A 411 40.99 14.60 -47.26
N VAL A 412 42.33 14.47 -47.35
CA VAL A 412 43.08 13.44 -46.63
C VAL A 412 42.97 13.61 -45.11
N ILE A 413 43.03 14.86 -44.60
CA ILE A 413 42.83 15.14 -43.19
C ILE A 413 41.39 14.81 -42.75
N ALA A 414 40.39 15.16 -43.57
CA ALA A 414 38.99 14.86 -43.29
C ALA A 414 38.73 13.36 -43.26
N GLU A 415 39.29 12.60 -44.23
CA GLU A 415 39.17 11.13 -44.23
C GLU A 415 39.86 10.48 -43.01
N SER A 416 41.05 10.95 -42.66
CA SER A 416 41.74 10.49 -41.44
C SER A 416 40.93 10.77 -40.17
N ARG A 417 40.26 11.92 -40.06
CA ARG A 417 39.37 12.25 -38.94
C ARG A 417 38.11 11.38 -38.96
N ARG A 418 37.55 11.12 -40.15
CA ARG A 418 36.38 10.22 -40.31
C ARG A 418 36.69 8.82 -39.82
N ASN A 419 37.84 8.24 -40.22
CA ASN A 419 38.29 6.91 -39.78
C ASN A 419 38.45 6.85 -38.26
N VAL A 420 39.05 7.84 -37.62
CA VAL A 420 39.19 7.90 -36.14
C VAL A 420 37.83 8.03 -35.48
N ARG A 421 36.87 8.79 -36.02
CA ARG A 421 35.52 8.92 -35.48
C ARG A 421 34.77 7.59 -35.55
N THR A 422 34.87 6.87 -36.66
CA THR A 422 34.26 5.56 -36.86
C THR A 422 34.81 4.52 -35.85
N GLU A 423 36.14 4.50 -35.63
CA GLU A 423 36.74 3.61 -34.63
C GLU A 423 36.18 3.87 -33.21
N TRP A 424 36.10 5.12 -32.78
CA TRP A 424 35.54 5.48 -31.46
C TRP A 424 34.06 5.17 -31.37
N TYR A 425 33.29 5.39 -32.41
CA TYR A 425 31.87 5.01 -32.46
C TYR A 425 31.69 3.51 -32.28
N GLN A 426 32.48 2.67 -32.96
CA GLN A 426 32.41 1.22 -32.80
C GLN A 426 32.80 0.79 -31.39
N VAL A 427 33.78 1.42 -30.76
CA VAL A 427 34.14 1.13 -29.34
C VAL A 427 32.99 1.43 -28.40
N VAL A 428 32.31 2.56 -28.56
CA VAL A 428 31.16 2.94 -27.74
C VAL A 428 29.97 2.01 -28.00
N LEU A 429 29.72 1.63 -29.25
CA LEU A 429 28.65 0.68 -29.59
C LEU A 429 28.85 -0.69 -28.93
N VAL A 430 30.08 -1.22 -28.97
CA VAL A 430 30.43 -2.49 -28.30
C VAL A 430 30.26 -2.35 -26.78
N PHE A 431 30.70 -1.23 -26.18
CA PHE A 431 30.51 -0.92 -24.78
C PHE A 431 29.02 -0.90 -24.41
N ASP A 432 28.16 -0.21 -25.16
CA ASP A 432 26.72 -0.13 -24.91
C ASP A 432 26.06 -1.52 -24.97
N ARG A 433 26.41 -2.37 -25.92
CA ARG A 433 25.88 -3.72 -25.99
C ARG A 433 26.26 -4.57 -24.76
N ILE A 434 27.51 -4.45 -24.31
CA ILE A 434 27.98 -5.16 -23.10
C ILE A 434 27.22 -4.64 -21.87
N MET A 435 27.06 -3.32 -21.75
CA MET A 435 26.30 -2.74 -20.65
C MET A 435 24.82 -3.19 -20.67
N CYS A 436 24.19 -3.24 -21.84
CA CYS A 436 22.84 -3.75 -21.99
C CYS A 436 22.71 -5.19 -21.42
N LEU A 437 23.60 -6.11 -21.83
CA LEU A 437 23.58 -7.49 -21.34
C LEU A 437 23.85 -7.59 -19.84
N LEU A 438 24.80 -6.80 -19.34
CA LEU A 438 25.13 -6.77 -17.90
C LEU A 438 23.96 -6.25 -17.08
N PHE A 439 23.33 -5.18 -17.48
CA PHE A 439 22.17 -4.61 -16.78
C PHE A 439 20.96 -5.56 -16.86
N LEU A 440 20.74 -6.25 -17.98
CA LEU A 440 19.71 -7.29 -18.08
C LEU A 440 19.96 -8.44 -17.11
N LEU A 441 21.19 -8.93 -17.03
CA LEU A 441 21.55 -10.01 -16.10
C LEU A 441 21.32 -9.58 -14.64
N VAL A 442 21.81 -8.42 -14.28
CA VAL A 442 21.60 -7.87 -12.92
C VAL A 442 20.12 -7.67 -12.63
N PHE A 443 19.34 -7.13 -13.58
CA PHE A 443 17.89 -6.98 -13.45
C PHE A 443 17.21 -8.32 -13.14
N VAL A 444 17.51 -9.39 -13.89
CA VAL A 444 16.93 -10.71 -13.67
C VAL A 444 17.28 -11.23 -12.27
N VAL A 445 18.56 -11.12 -11.88
CA VAL A 445 19.02 -11.63 -10.58
C VAL A 445 18.31 -10.92 -9.41
N TYR A 446 18.34 -9.59 -9.37
CA TYR A 446 17.73 -8.89 -8.20
C TYR A 446 16.21 -8.96 -8.23
N SER A 447 15.57 -9.03 -9.42
CA SER A 447 14.12 -9.23 -9.49
C SER A 447 13.71 -10.60 -8.96
N CYS A 448 14.46 -11.68 -9.30
CA CYS A 448 14.20 -13.01 -8.75
C CYS A 448 14.45 -13.09 -7.23
N VAL A 449 15.42 -12.34 -6.71
CA VAL A 449 15.74 -12.36 -5.26
C VAL A 449 14.75 -11.58 -4.42
N LEU A 450 14.25 -10.44 -4.93
CA LEU A 450 13.41 -9.53 -4.12
C LEU A 450 11.90 -9.70 -4.36
N LEU A 451 11.50 -10.22 -5.51
CA LEU A 451 10.09 -10.38 -5.87
C LEU A 451 9.65 -11.86 -5.99
N GLY A 452 10.59 -12.80 -6.03
CA GLY A 452 10.36 -14.25 -5.99
C GLY A 452 10.41 -14.76 -4.58
#